data_3ec33db634c0de168eb193a5f78611b2
#
_entry.id   3ec33db634c0de168eb193a5f78611b2
#
_cell.length_a   1.000
_cell.length_b   1.000
_cell.length_c   1.000
_cell.angle_alpha   90.00
_cell.angle_beta   90.00
_cell.angle_gamma   90.00
#
_symmetry.space_group_name_H-M   'P 1'
#
loop_
_entity.id
_entity.type
_entity.pdbx_description
1 polymer ?
#
loop_
_entity_poly.entity_id
_entity_poly.type
_entity_poly.pdbx_seq_one_letter_code
_entity_poly.pdbx_strand_id
1 'polypeptide(L)'
;MDPTTSGSSSSLPFQTIVDPSLSLVPPLQRTFKRVQREFPLAETPSIVLIILTNCDLEPRDLANLEATCTFFRKPSNFAPDVQLSITELAALDMCQERAIFKPMNSEEKELLKQRCGGSWKLVLRYILAGEICCRREKSQAIAGPSHSIAVTSSGSVYSFGSNSSGQLGHGTLEEEWRPRLIRSLQGIRIIQAAAGAGRTMLISDAGQVYAFGKESFGEAEHTIEGSKVVTTPQLVKSLKDIYVVQAAIGNFFSAVLSREGRVYTFCWGNESKLGHRTEPNDLEPHPLLGPLENIPVVQIAAGYCYLLALACQPSGMSVYSVGCGLGGKLGHGSMTDEKYPRLIEHFQTLNLQPRVVAAGAWHAAVVGQDGRTCTWGWGRYGCLGHGNEESESVPKVVESLDNIKAVHVATGDYTTFVVSDTGDVYSFGYGESSSLGHSSVIDGQGNRHANVLSPKLVTSLKNINERVVQISLTNSVYWNAHTFALTDSGKLYAFGAGDKGQLGTELPAQQTERAMPEQVNINLS
;
A
#
# COMPACT_ATOMS: atom_id res chain seq x y z
N MET A 1 -13.79 -60.71 -49.37
CA MET A 1 -12.53 -60.75 -50.16
C MET A 1 -11.52 -59.93 -49.38
N ASP A 2 -10.73 -60.61 -48.59
CA ASP A 2 -9.39 -60.14 -48.13
C ASP A 2 -8.47 -60.04 -49.37
N PRO A 3 -7.27 -59.45 -49.33
CA PRO A 3 -6.34 -59.38 -48.19
C PRO A 3 -5.39 -58.16 -48.12
N THR A 4 -4.67 -58.07 -46.97
CA THR A 4 -3.21 -57.83 -46.75
C THR A 4 -2.70 -56.39 -46.93
N THR A 5 -1.79 -55.82 -46.13
CA THR A 5 -0.62 -56.29 -45.35
C THR A 5 -0.15 -55.20 -44.39
N SER A 6 0.15 -55.56 -43.17
CA SER A 6 1.36 -55.44 -42.34
C SER A 6 2.13 -54.10 -42.29
N GLY A 7 2.35 -53.62 -41.11
CA GLY A 7 3.32 -52.59 -40.72
C GLY A 7 3.31 -52.35 -39.22
N SER A 8 3.96 -53.25 -38.46
CA SER A 8 4.19 -53.14 -37.03
C SER A 8 5.24 -52.08 -36.74
N SER A 9 4.91 -51.05 -35.93
CA SER A 9 5.89 -50.31 -35.16
C SER A 9 5.44 -50.29 -33.69
N SER A 10 6.16 -51.07 -32.90
CA SER A 10 6.05 -51.20 -31.46
C SER A 10 6.48 -49.88 -30.79
N SER A 11 5.54 -49.12 -30.30
CA SER A 11 5.80 -48.09 -29.31
C SER A 11 5.55 -48.65 -27.91
N LEU A 12 6.64 -48.90 -27.20
CA LEU A 12 6.61 -49.21 -25.78
C LEU A 12 5.98 -48.06 -24.98
N PRO A 13 5.03 -48.33 -24.08
CA PRO A 13 4.51 -47.30 -23.21
C PRO A 13 5.56 -46.94 -22.14
N PHE A 14 5.97 -45.70 -22.06
CA PHE A 14 6.69 -45.18 -20.91
C PHE A 14 5.77 -45.30 -19.69
N GLN A 15 5.95 -46.35 -18.89
CA GLN A 15 5.42 -46.40 -17.54
C GLN A 15 6.19 -45.39 -16.69
N THR A 16 5.59 -44.25 -16.41
CA THR A 16 6.04 -43.36 -15.35
C THR A 16 5.83 -44.07 -14.01
N ILE A 17 6.93 -44.63 -13.48
CA ILE A 17 6.95 -45.11 -12.08
C ILE A 17 6.81 -43.88 -11.19
N VAL A 18 5.60 -43.60 -10.75
CA VAL A 18 5.34 -42.56 -9.73
C VAL A 18 5.65 -43.21 -8.38
N ASP A 19 6.76 -42.81 -7.77
CA ASP A 19 7.14 -43.20 -6.41
C ASP A 19 6.07 -42.64 -5.44
N PRO A 20 5.31 -43.48 -4.72
CA PRO A 20 4.24 -43.01 -3.81
C PRO A 20 4.75 -42.14 -2.67
N SER A 21 6.04 -42.18 -2.32
CA SER A 21 6.65 -41.36 -1.28
C SER A 21 6.81 -39.88 -1.68
N LEU A 22 6.65 -39.53 -2.97
CA LEU A 22 6.76 -38.18 -3.50
C LEU A 22 5.44 -37.40 -3.48
N SER A 23 4.31 -38.05 -3.16
CA SER A 23 2.99 -37.42 -3.19
C SER A 23 2.74 -36.35 -2.09
N LEU A 24 3.54 -36.35 -1.02
CA LEU A 24 3.45 -35.44 0.11
C LEU A 24 4.48 -34.30 0.09
N VAL A 25 5.29 -34.18 -0.98
CA VAL A 25 6.36 -33.21 -1.08
C VAL A 25 5.89 -32.05 -1.99
N PRO A 26 6.04 -30.77 -1.59
CA PRO A 26 5.72 -29.62 -2.45
C PRO A 26 6.42 -29.69 -3.81
N PRO A 27 5.82 -29.14 -4.88
CA PRO A 27 6.34 -29.24 -6.26
C PRO A 27 7.81 -28.88 -6.41
N LEU A 28 8.26 -27.82 -5.75
CA LEU A 28 9.66 -27.36 -5.73
C LEU A 28 10.62 -28.41 -5.16
N GLN A 29 10.27 -29.06 -4.06
CA GLN A 29 11.10 -30.12 -3.47
C GLN A 29 11.20 -31.35 -4.36
N ARG A 30 10.16 -31.65 -5.17
CA ARG A 30 10.21 -32.76 -6.15
C ARG A 30 11.19 -32.47 -7.28
N THR A 31 11.20 -31.27 -7.79
CA THR A 31 12.12 -30.82 -8.84
C THR A 31 13.56 -30.87 -8.35
N PHE A 32 13.85 -30.36 -7.14
CA PHE A 32 15.18 -30.41 -6.56
C PHE A 32 15.67 -31.84 -6.25
N LYS A 33 14.81 -32.72 -5.71
CA LYS A 33 15.17 -34.13 -5.50
C LYS A 33 15.47 -34.85 -6.82
N ARG A 34 14.81 -34.51 -7.91
CA ARG A 34 15.09 -35.06 -9.25
C ARG A 34 16.44 -34.55 -9.77
N VAL A 35 16.70 -33.25 -9.65
CA VAL A 35 17.99 -32.64 -10.03
C VAL A 35 19.14 -33.19 -9.20
N GLN A 36 18.97 -33.50 -7.89
CA GLN A 36 19.97 -34.13 -7.04
C GLN A 36 20.38 -35.55 -7.51
N ARG A 37 19.49 -36.31 -8.18
CA ARG A 37 19.79 -37.63 -8.72
C ARG A 37 20.54 -37.58 -10.05
N GLU A 38 20.32 -36.52 -10.83
CA GLU A 38 20.86 -36.39 -12.20
C GLU A 38 22.15 -35.54 -12.24
N PHE A 39 22.34 -34.64 -11.26
CA PHE A 39 23.52 -33.77 -11.17
C PHE A 39 24.03 -33.70 -9.73
N PRO A 40 25.31 -33.86 -9.47
CA PRO A 40 25.90 -33.64 -8.16
C PRO A 40 25.91 -32.13 -7.87
N LEU A 41 24.88 -31.62 -7.19
CA LEU A 41 24.70 -30.21 -6.84
C LEU A 41 25.92 -29.60 -6.14
N ALA A 42 26.67 -30.42 -5.41
CA ALA A 42 27.91 -30.03 -4.75
C ALA A 42 29.03 -29.63 -5.73
N GLU A 43 28.98 -30.10 -6.97
CA GLU A 43 29.99 -29.84 -7.99
C GLU A 43 29.64 -28.67 -8.91
N THR A 44 28.40 -28.14 -8.84
CA THR A 44 27.91 -27.07 -9.72
C THR A 44 27.13 -25.98 -8.98
N PRO A 45 27.73 -25.37 -7.93
CA PRO A 45 27.02 -24.36 -7.13
C PRO A 45 26.60 -23.14 -7.95
N SER A 46 27.35 -22.79 -9.01
CA SER A 46 26.98 -21.70 -9.93
C SER A 46 25.70 -21.95 -10.71
N ILE A 47 25.47 -23.21 -11.15
CA ILE A 47 24.23 -23.59 -11.84
C ILE A 47 23.05 -23.52 -10.87
N VAL A 48 23.24 -23.97 -9.64
CA VAL A 48 22.21 -23.88 -8.60
C VAL A 48 21.86 -22.43 -8.29
N LEU A 49 22.85 -21.53 -8.19
CA LEU A 49 22.61 -20.11 -8.00
C LEU A 49 21.79 -19.52 -9.16
N ILE A 50 22.16 -19.80 -10.41
CA ILE A 50 21.41 -19.36 -11.60
C ILE A 50 19.97 -19.87 -11.57
N ILE A 51 19.74 -21.13 -11.18
CA ILE A 51 18.39 -21.67 -11.05
C ILE A 51 17.60 -20.94 -9.96
N LEU A 52 18.20 -20.72 -8.79
CA LEU A 52 17.52 -20.03 -7.68
C LEU A 52 17.16 -18.57 -8.01
N THR A 53 18.04 -17.86 -8.72
CA THR A 53 17.82 -16.46 -9.08
C THR A 53 16.82 -16.26 -10.22
N ASN A 54 16.69 -17.25 -11.12
CA ASN A 54 15.77 -17.17 -12.26
C ASN A 54 14.43 -17.90 -12.04
N CYS A 55 14.29 -18.64 -10.93
CA CYS A 55 13.00 -19.15 -10.51
C CYS A 55 12.25 -18.04 -9.76
N ASP A 56 10.93 -18.01 -9.90
CA ASP A 56 10.05 -17.08 -9.17
C ASP A 56 9.87 -17.56 -7.71
N LEU A 57 10.97 -17.47 -6.95
CA LEU A 57 11.06 -17.94 -5.57
C LEU A 57 10.81 -16.79 -4.59
N GLU A 58 9.96 -17.06 -3.60
CA GLU A 58 9.79 -16.16 -2.46
C GLU A 58 10.91 -16.37 -1.41
N PRO A 59 11.19 -15.36 -0.55
CA PRO A 59 12.17 -15.49 0.54
C PRO A 59 11.91 -16.68 1.46
N ARG A 60 10.65 -17.08 1.61
CA ARG A 60 10.24 -18.27 2.37
C ARG A 60 10.71 -19.56 1.72
N ASP A 61 10.70 -19.63 0.41
CA ASP A 61 11.17 -20.83 -0.32
C ASP A 61 12.66 -21.01 -0.15
N LEU A 62 13.44 -19.93 -0.21
CA LEU A 62 14.88 -19.94 0.05
C LEU A 62 15.19 -20.38 1.49
N ALA A 63 14.41 -19.92 2.47
CA ALA A 63 14.54 -20.34 3.86
C ALA A 63 14.17 -21.82 4.06
N ASN A 64 13.14 -22.32 3.37
CA ASN A 64 12.74 -23.71 3.39
C ASN A 64 13.81 -24.62 2.78
N LEU A 65 14.51 -24.19 1.72
CA LEU A 65 15.64 -24.93 1.15
C LEU A 65 16.77 -25.11 2.17
N GLU A 66 17.13 -24.07 2.91
CA GLU A 66 18.13 -24.17 3.98
C GLU A 66 17.69 -25.10 5.13
N ALA A 67 16.41 -25.09 5.47
CA ALA A 67 15.88 -25.96 6.51
C ALA A 67 15.93 -27.45 6.12
N THR A 68 15.83 -27.74 4.81
CA THR A 68 15.72 -29.12 4.31
C THR A 68 17.04 -29.74 3.86
N CYS A 69 18.06 -28.94 3.54
CA CYS A 69 19.34 -29.48 3.01
C CYS A 69 20.55 -28.69 3.49
N THR A 70 21.54 -29.39 4.03
CA THR A 70 22.79 -28.79 4.53
C THR A 70 23.61 -28.10 3.43
N PHE A 71 23.46 -28.51 2.18
CA PHE A 71 24.11 -27.89 1.02
C PHE A 71 23.71 -26.41 0.91
N PHE A 72 22.42 -26.08 1.09
CA PHE A 72 21.92 -24.71 1.01
C PHE A 72 22.27 -23.85 2.24
N ARG A 73 22.61 -24.49 3.36
CA ARG A 73 22.92 -23.81 4.64
C ARG A 73 24.40 -23.44 4.78
N LYS A 74 25.30 -24.25 4.22
CA LYS A 74 26.74 -24.02 4.37
C LYS A 74 27.20 -22.83 3.53
N PRO A 75 28.22 -22.06 4.00
CA PRO A 75 28.86 -21.06 3.16
C PRO A 75 29.34 -21.68 1.85
N SER A 76 29.09 -21.00 0.75
CA SER A 76 29.50 -21.49 -0.55
C SER A 76 30.99 -21.21 -0.79
N ASN A 77 31.74 -22.21 -1.26
CA ASN A 77 33.13 -22.02 -1.71
C ASN A 77 33.22 -21.16 -3.00
N PHE A 78 32.09 -20.73 -3.54
CA PHE A 78 31.97 -19.97 -4.78
C PHE A 78 32.43 -18.50 -4.63
N ALA A 79 32.29 -17.93 -3.43
CA ALA A 79 32.78 -16.61 -3.08
C ALA A 79 33.54 -16.71 -1.74
N PRO A 80 34.82 -17.11 -1.75
CA PRO A 80 35.58 -17.37 -0.52
C PRO A 80 35.72 -16.17 0.39
N ASP A 81 35.63 -14.95 -0.17
CA ASP A 81 35.67 -13.69 0.58
C ASP A 81 34.33 -13.33 1.23
N VAL A 82 33.24 -13.99 0.84
CA VAL A 82 31.88 -13.72 1.32
C VAL A 82 31.31 -14.99 1.92
N GLN A 83 31.35 -15.14 3.24
CA GLN A 83 30.86 -16.33 3.96
C GLN A 83 29.32 -16.43 3.94
N LEU A 84 28.70 -16.43 2.75
CA LEU A 84 27.25 -16.53 2.56
C LEU A 84 26.86 -17.93 2.06
N SER A 85 25.70 -18.41 2.48
CA SER A 85 25.08 -19.60 1.88
C SER A 85 24.62 -19.29 0.45
N ILE A 86 24.39 -20.35 -0.35
CA ILE A 86 23.95 -20.19 -1.74
C ILE A 86 22.55 -19.51 -1.83
N THR A 87 21.69 -19.72 -0.84
CA THR A 87 20.37 -19.06 -0.75
C THR A 87 20.47 -17.60 -0.32
N GLU A 88 21.45 -17.24 0.50
CA GLU A 88 21.75 -15.83 0.82
C GLU A 88 22.31 -15.09 -0.41
N LEU A 89 23.18 -15.76 -1.18
CA LEU A 89 23.69 -15.21 -2.45
C LEU A 89 22.55 -15.00 -3.46
N ALA A 90 21.67 -16.01 -3.63
CA ALA A 90 20.50 -15.88 -4.50
C ALA A 90 19.59 -14.71 -4.07
N ALA A 91 19.33 -14.59 -2.76
CA ALA A 91 18.54 -13.49 -2.24
C ALA A 91 19.20 -12.12 -2.49
N LEU A 92 20.53 -12.03 -2.34
CA LEU A 92 21.27 -10.80 -2.65
C LEU A 92 21.18 -10.44 -4.14
N ASP A 93 21.38 -11.41 -5.04
CA ASP A 93 21.25 -11.19 -6.49
C ASP A 93 19.84 -10.71 -6.84
N MET A 94 18.80 -11.36 -6.29
CA MET A 94 17.41 -10.93 -6.48
C MET A 94 17.15 -9.51 -5.94
N CYS A 95 17.80 -9.10 -4.85
CA CYS A 95 17.74 -7.73 -4.35
C CYS A 95 18.40 -6.74 -5.32
N GLN A 96 19.55 -7.10 -5.93
CA GLN A 96 20.31 -6.22 -6.83
C GLN A 96 19.52 -5.85 -8.08
N GLU A 97 18.58 -6.67 -8.52
CA GLU A 97 17.70 -6.37 -9.66
C GLU A 97 16.56 -5.39 -9.31
N ARG A 98 16.33 -5.08 -8.01
CA ARG A 98 15.23 -4.22 -7.59
C ARG A 98 15.59 -2.74 -7.65
N ALA A 99 14.68 -1.93 -8.21
CA ALA A 99 14.89 -0.50 -8.44
C ALA A 99 15.26 0.28 -7.17
N ILE A 100 14.68 -0.07 -6.02
CA ILE A 100 14.96 0.57 -4.74
C ILE A 100 16.35 0.22 -4.18
N PHE A 101 16.85 -0.98 -4.46
CA PHE A 101 18.10 -1.50 -3.89
C PHE A 101 19.33 -1.23 -4.79
N LYS A 102 19.11 -1.24 -6.10
CA LYS A 102 20.19 -1.05 -7.10
C LYS A 102 21.03 0.22 -6.90
N PRO A 103 20.45 1.42 -6.62
CA PRO A 103 21.20 2.66 -6.43
C PRO A 103 21.84 2.80 -5.04
N MET A 104 21.61 1.87 -4.11
CA MET A 104 22.19 1.94 -2.76
C MET A 104 23.70 1.65 -2.80
N ASN A 105 24.49 2.41 -2.03
CA ASN A 105 25.89 2.10 -1.82
C ASN A 105 26.08 0.90 -0.84
N SER A 106 27.31 0.44 -0.66
CA SER A 106 27.60 -0.74 0.15
C SER A 106 27.25 -0.56 1.63
N GLU A 107 27.45 0.64 2.19
CA GLU A 107 27.12 0.96 3.58
C GLU A 107 25.61 0.95 3.81
N GLU A 108 24.85 1.56 2.90
CA GLU A 108 23.38 1.57 2.94
C GLU A 108 22.78 0.16 2.85
N LYS A 109 23.35 -0.69 1.98
CA LYS A 109 22.94 -2.10 1.82
C LYS A 109 23.19 -2.89 3.10
N GLU A 110 24.37 -2.72 3.72
CA GLU A 110 24.69 -3.42 4.96
C GLU A 110 23.85 -2.90 6.14
N LEU A 111 23.59 -1.59 6.22
CA LEU A 111 22.69 -1.01 7.22
C LEU A 111 21.27 -1.59 7.08
N LEU A 112 20.74 -1.66 5.85
CA LEU A 112 19.43 -2.26 5.61
C LEU A 112 19.41 -3.74 6.01
N LYS A 113 20.45 -4.50 5.69
CA LYS A 113 20.59 -5.91 6.09
C LYS A 113 20.56 -6.07 7.60
N GLN A 114 21.31 -5.25 8.34
CA GLN A 114 21.31 -5.26 9.81
C GLN A 114 19.92 -4.95 10.38
N ARG A 115 19.23 -3.92 9.85
CA ARG A 115 17.86 -3.58 10.25
C ARG A 115 16.86 -4.70 9.97
N CYS A 116 17.03 -5.43 8.89
CA CYS A 116 16.19 -6.58 8.54
C CYS A 116 16.52 -7.85 9.34
N GLY A 117 17.51 -7.82 10.23
CA GLY A 117 17.89 -8.99 11.06
C GLY A 117 19.09 -9.78 10.53
N GLY A 118 19.94 -9.17 9.70
CA GLY A 118 21.24 -9.70 9.27
C GLY A 118 21.22 -10.68 8.09
N SER A 119 20.09 -10.87 7.41
CA SER A 119 19.93 -11.84 6.31
C SER A 119 19.43 -11.17 5.02
N TRP A 120 20.00 -11.51 3.88
CA TRP A 120 19.55 -11.02 2.58
C TRP A 120 18.17 -11.54 2.19
N LYS A 121 17.76 -12.71 2.67
CA LYS A 121 16.39 -13.22 2.51
C LYS A 121 15.37 -12.31 3.23
N LEU A 122 15.73 -11.77 4.38
CA LEU A 122 14.88 -10.81 5.10
C LEU A 122 14.86 -9.45 4.41
N VAL A 123 15.98 -9.02 3.81
CA VAL A 123 16.02 -7.82 2.94
C VAL A 123 15.12 -8.01 1.73
N LEU A 124 15.22 -9.16 1.05
CA LEU A 124 14.37 -9.46 -0.10
C LEU A 124 12.88 -9.44 0.29
N ARG A 125 12.52 -10.04 1.44
CA ARG A 125 11.15 -9.98 1.97
C ARG A 125 10.68 -8.56 2.22
N TYR A 126 11.54 -7.73 2.81
CA TYR A 126 11.27 -6.31 3.05
C TYR A 126 10.98 -5.56 1.73
N ILE A 127 11.83 -5.74 0.73
CA ILE A 127 11.70 -5.08 -0.58
C ILE A 127 10.40 -5.51 -1.28
N LEU A 128 10.15 -6.82 -1.37
CA LEU A 128 8.95 -7.37 -2.02
C LEU A 128 7.66 -6.93 -1.30
N ALA A 129 7.66 -6.91 0.02
CA ALA A 129 6.53 -6.39 0.79
C ALA A 129 6.25 -4.91 0.46
N GLY A 130 7.30 -4.08 0.37
CA GLY A 130 7.17 -2.68 -0.02
C GLY A 130 6.65 -2.49 -1.44
N GLU A 131 7.04 -3.32 -2.40
CA GLU A 131 6.53 -3.30 -3.78
C GLU A 131 5.03 -3.65 -3.85
N ILE A 132 4.57 -4.57 -2.99
CA ILE A 132 3.15 -4.95 -2.91
C ILE A 132 2.31 -3.83 -2.32
N CYS A 133 2.75 -3.23 -1.20
CA CYS A 133 1.98 -2.25 -0.45
C CYS A 133 1.93 -0.87 -1.13
N CYS A 134 3.06 -0.47 -1.74
CA CYS A 134 3.22 0.84 -2.33
C CYS A 134 3.30 0.69 -3.86
N ARG A 135 2.30 1.16 -4.60
CA ARG A 135 2.28 1.11 -6.08
C ARG A 135 3.36 2.00 -6.72
N ARG A 136 4.61 1.87 -6.26
CA ARG A 136 5.75 2.63 -6.81
C ARG A 136 5.89 2.32 -8.30
N GLU A 137 6.24 3.34 -9.08
CA GLU A 137 6.46 3.23 -10.53
C GLU A 137 5.22 2.78 -11.33
N LYS A 138 4.05 2.75 -10.72
CA LYS A 138 2.76 2.49 -11.36
C LYS A 138 1.88 3.72 -11.27
N SER A 139 0.94 3.84 -12.18
CA SER A 139 -0.09 4.88 -12.12
C SER A 139 -0.83 4.85 -10.78
N GLN A 140 -1.17 6.03 -10.27
CA GLN A 140 -1.84 6.24 -8.99
C GLN A 140 -2.90 7.32 -9.11
N ALA A 141 -3.99 7.17 -8.37
CA ALA A 141 -4.96 8.22 -8.14
C ALA A 141 -5.15 8.40 -6.63
N ILE A 142 -5.09 9.62 -6.16
CA ILE A 142 -5.17 9.97 -4.74
C ILE A 142 -6.29 10.98 -4.53
N ALA A 143 -7.27 10.61 -3.68
CA ALA A 143 -8.33 11.49 -3.24
C ALA A 143 -7.90 12.19 -1.94
N GLY A 144 -7.76 13.51 -1.98
CA GLY A 144 -7.65 14.37 -0.81
C GLY A 144 -9.04 14.83 -0.34
N PRO A 145 -9.13 15.69 0.70
CA PRO A 145 -10.42 16.16 1.23
C PRO A 145 -11.31 16.88 0.22
N SER A 146 -10.72 17.68 -0.66
CA SER A 146 -11.44 18.49 -1.66
C SER A 146 -10.66 18.66 -2.96
N HIS A 147 -9.52 17.95 -3.11
CA HIS A 147 -8.69 17.98 -4.30
C HIS A 147 -8.17 16.56 -4.61
N SER A 148 -7.65 16.39 -5.80
CA SER A 148 -7.27 15.10 -6.33
C SER A 148 -5.95 15.20 -7.07
N ILE A 149 -5.15 14.14 -6.96
CA ILE A 149 -3.87 13.99 -7.63
C ILE A 149 -3.88 12.70 -8.43
N ALA A 150 -3.46 12.78 -9.68
CA ALA A 150 -3.26 11.62 -10.53
C ALA A 150 -1.81 11.58 -11.03
N VAL A 151 -1.15 10.46 -10.84
CA VAL A 151 0.23 10.22 -11.28
C VAL A 151 0.22 9.16 -12.38
N THR A 152 0.80 9.47 -13.54
CA THR A 152 0.91 8.52 -14.65
C THR A 152 2.05 7.52 -14.41
N SER A 153 2.07 6.43 -15.15
CA SER A 153 3.20 5.47 -15.14
C SER A 153 4.54 6.10 -15.55
N SER A 154 4.50 7.16 -16.37
CA SER A 154 5.67 7.96 -16.73
C SER A 154 6.14 8.94 -15.65
N GLY A 155 5.36 9.11 -14.57
CA GLY A 155 5.66 10.03 -13.46
C GLY A 155 5.17 11.47 -13.67
N SER A 156 4.33 11.74 -14.68
CA SER A 156 3.66 13.03 -14.84
C SER A 156 2.53 13.17 -13.82
N VAL A 157 2.34 14.38 -13.28
CA VAL A 157 1.37 14.64 -12.21
C VAL A 157 0.29 15.59 -12.70
N TYR A 158 -0.95 15.20 -12.51
CA TYR A 158 -2.14 16.01 -12.74
C TYR A 158 -2.82 16.29 -11.39
N SER A 159 -3.34 17.49 -11.23
CA SER A 159 -4.14 17.88 -10.07
C SER A 159 -5.42 18.60 -10.48
N PHE A 160 -6.47 18.45 -9.68
CA PHE A 160 -7.77 19.08 -9.92
C PHE A 160 -8.58 19.12 -8.62
N GLY A 161 -9.64 19.95 -8.60
CA GLY A 161 -10.46 20.19 -7.44
C GLY A 161 -10.24 21.56 -6.82
N SER A 162 -10.49 21.66 -5.53
CA SER A 162 -10.32 22.91 -4.75
C SER A 162 -8.84 23.32 -4.66
N ASN A 163 -8.59 24.62 -4.69
CA ASN A 163 -7.24 25.19 -4.65
C ASN A 163 -7.12 26.38 -3.67
N SER A 164 -8.02 26.52 -2.74
CA SER A 164 -8.05 27.65 -1.78
C SER A 164 -6.78 27.78 -0.92
N SER A 165 -5.99 26.70 -0.83
CA SER A 165 -4.71 26.66 -0.10
C SER A 165 -3.51 26.38 -1.03
N GLY A 166 -3.64 26.50 -2.34
CA GLY A 166 -2.56 26.23 -3.29
C GLY A 166 -2.23 24.75 -3.48
N GLN A 167 -3.11 23.84 -3.00
CA GLN A 167 -2.89 22.40 -2.97
C GLN A 167 -2.84 21.73 -4.34
N LEU A 168 -3.14 22.45 -5.43
CA LEU A 168 -3.01 21.95 -6.81
C LEU A 168 -1.64 22.21 -7.44
N GLY A 169 -0.83 23.13 -6.89
CA GLY A 169 0.56 23.35 -7.33
C GLY A 169 0.73 24.10 -8.65
N HIS A 170 -0.30 24.82 -9.13
CA HIS A 170 -0.28 25.52 -10.44
C HIS A 170 0.22 26.96 -10.39
N GLY A 171 0.64 27.47 -9.21
CA GLY A 171 1.06 28.85 -9.00
C GLY A 171 -0.09 29.83 -8.79
N THR A 172 -1.33 29.34 -8.71
CA THR A 172 -2.55 30.14 -8.49
C THR A 172 -3.35 29.56 -7.31
N LEU A 173 -4.44 30.21 -6.94
CA LEU A 173 -5.43 29.72 -5.97
C LEU A 173 -6.76 29.35 -6.66
N GLU A 174 -6.79 29.30 -7.98
CA GLU A 174 -7.99 28.97 -8.75
C GLU A 174 -8.27 27.47 -8.73
N GLU A 175 -9.55 27.09 -8.63
CA GLU A 175 -10.03 25.71 -8.69
C GLU A 175 -9.88 25.15 -10.11
N GLU A 176 -9.59 23.85 -10.23
CA GLU A 176 -9.49 23.15 -11.51
C GLU A 176 -10.55 22.04 -11.59
N TRP A 177 -11.50 22.21 -12.49
CA TRP A 177 -12.60 21.27 -12.68
C TRP A 177 -12.23 20.04 -13.52
N ARG A 178 -11.09 20.10 -14.20
CA ARG A 178 -10.55 19.01 -15.04
C ARG A 178 -9.08 18.75 -14.69
N PRO A 179 -8.58 17.52 -14.89
CA PRO A 179 -7.18 17.21 -14.67
C PRO A 179 -6.25 18.17 -15.41
N ARG A 180 -5.41 18.89 -14.67
CA ARG A 180 -4.40 19.81 -15.21
C ARG A 180 -3.00 19.35 -14.83
N LEU A 181 -2.09 19.30 -15.83
CA LEU A 181 -0.70 18.92 -15.63
C LEU A 181 0.05 19.97 -14.79
N ILE A 182 0.78 19.53 -13.76
CA ILE A 182 1.67 20.38 -12.97
C ILE A 182 2.96 20.60 -13.75
N ARG A 183 3.03 21.69 -14.52
CA ARG A 183 4.16 21.97 -15.46
C ARG A 183 5.47 22.24 -14.75
N SER A 184 5.46 22.74 -13.52
CA SER A 184 6.68 23.01 -12.72
C SER A 184 7.46 21.74 -12.35
N LEU A 185 6.86 20.55 -12.50
CA LEU A 185 7.50 19.25 -12.31
C LEU A 185 8.04 18.63 -13.61
N GLN A 186 8.03 19.37 -14.73
CA GLN A 186 8.52 18.84 -15.99
C GLN A 186 10.01 18.44 -15.88
N GLY A 187 10.32 17.19 -16.26
CA GLY A 187 11.66 16.60 -16.11
C GLY A 187 11.91 15.90 -14.76
N ILE A 188 10.94 15.94 -13.84
CA ILE A 188 10.99 15.22 -12.56
C ILE A 188 9.99 14.09 -12.61
N ARG A 189 10.46 12.84 -12.51
CA ARG A 189 9.60 11.66 -12.48
C ARG A 189 9.07 11.45 -11.07
N ILE A 190 7.76 11.57 -10.89
CA ILE A 190 7.09 11.32 -9.60
C ILE A 190 6.66 9.85 -9.52
N ILE A 191 6.95 9.20 -8.40
CA ILE A 191 6.66 7.78 -8.16
C ILE A 191 5.61 7.54 -7.07
N GLN A 192 5.29 8.57 -6.26
CA GLN A 192 4.27 8.46 -5.22
C GLN A 192 3.73 9.85 -4.88
N ALA A 193 2.44 9.92 -4.54
CA ALA A 193 1.77 11.13 -4.09
C ALA A 193 0.96 10.86 -2.81
N ALA A 194 0.78 11.90 -2.00
CA ALA A 194 -0.13 11.92 -0.87
C ALA A 194 -0.89 13.24 -0.84
N ALA A 195 -2.17 13.20 -0.49
CA ALA A 195 -3.05 14.35 -0.37
C ALA A 195 -3.79 14.30 0.98
N GLY A 196 -3.92 15.43 1.63
CA GLY A 196 -4.64 15.57 2.91
C GLY A 196 -4.94 17.04 3.18
N ALA A 197 -5.69 17.38 4.17
CA ALA A 197 -6.02 18.68 4.76
C ALA A 197 -5.49 19.96 4.05
N GLY A 198 -5.77 20.13 2.73
CA GLY A 198 -5.28 21.25 1.92
C GLY A 198 -3.80 21.22 1.56
N ARG A 199 -3.16 20.04 1.59
CA ARG A 199 -1.73 19.82 1.34
C ARG A 199 -1.52 18.68 0.35
N THR A 200 -0.44 18.77 -0.40
CA THR A 200 0.02 17.72 -1.32
C THR A 200 1.50 17.47 -1.11
N MET A 201 1.90 16.20 -1.05
CA MET A 201 3.29 15.75 -1.08
C MET A 201 3.50 14.81 -2.26
N LEU A 202 4.63 14.99 -2.95
CA LEU A 202 5.03 14.19 -4.10
C LEU A 202 6.45 13.67 -3.86
N ILE A 203 6.69 12.44 -4.23
CA ILE A 203 8.02 11.81 -4.12
C ILE A 203 8.52 11.50 -5.51
N SER A 204 9.74 11.98 -5.82
CA SER A 204 10.41 11.67 -7.08
C SER A 204 11.09 10.28 -7.04
N ASP A 205 11.48 9.77 -8.20
CA ASP A 205 12.27 8.54 -8.33
C ASP A 205 13.68 8.67 -7.72
N ALA A 206 14.16 9.91 -7.52
CA ALA A 206 15.37 10.20 -6.74
C ALA A 206 15.13 10.21 -5.22
N GLY A 207 13.93 9.91 -4.73
CA GLY A 207 13.58 9.92 -3.31
C GLY A 207 13.39 11.31 -2.71
N GLN A 208 13.36 12.36 -3.54
CA GLN A 208 13.16 13.74 -3.11
C GLN A 208 11.67 14.01 -2.85
N VAL A 209 11.38 14.80 -1.83
CA VAL A 209 10.01 15.18 -1.46
C VAL A 209 9.73 16.59 -1.89
N TYR A 210 8.65 16.78 -2.65
CA TYR A 210 8.09 18.07 -3.02
C TYR A 210 6.77 18.28 -2.29
N ALA A 211 6.56 19.46 -1.72
CA ALA A 211 5.36 19.78 -0.97
C ALA A 211 4.78 21.12 -1.40
N PHE A 212 3.46 21.24 -1.33
CA PHE A 212 2.71 22.47 -1.62
C PHE A 212 1.31 22.42 -0.98
N GLY A 213 0.66 23.58 -0.96
CA GLY A 213 -0.61 23.76 -0.28
C GLY A 213 -0.48 24.56 1.01
N LYS A 214 -1.34 24.28 1.98
CA LYS A 214 -1.33 24.93 3.29
C LYS A 214 -0.02 24.62 4.00
N GLU A 215 0.66 25.65 4.51
CA GLU A 215 1.94 25.48 5.17
C GLU A 215 1.86 24.54 6.37
N SER A 216 2.74 23.56 6.38
CA SER A 216 2.96 22.64 7.50
C SER A 216 4.32 21.95 7.44
N PHE A 217 5.26 22.51 6.64
CA PHE A 217 6.58 21.87 6.40
C PHE A 217 7.77 22.78 6.80
N GLY A 218 7.53 23.87 7.55
CA GLY A 218 8.60 24.74 8.09
C GLY A 218 9.35 25.61 7.09
N GLU A 219 9.17 25.43 5.77
CA GLU A 219 10.07 26.00 4.76
C GLU A 219 9.47 27.07 3.84
N ALA A 220 8.24 27.54 4.07
CA ALA A 220 7.64 28.55 3.19
C ALA A 220 8.21 29.95 3.45
N GLU A 221 9.13 30.39 2.58
CA GLU A 221 9.63 31.77 2.56
C GLU A 221 8.64 32.77 1.94
N HIS A 222 7.52 32.30 1.34
CA HIS A 222 6.58 33.14 0.62
C HIS A 222 5.21 33.17 1.27
N THR A 223 4.85 34.33 1.81
CA THR A 223 3.51 34.62 2.34
C THR A 223 2.73 35.43 1.30
N ILE A 224 1.50 34.97 0.97
CA ILE A 224 0.51 35.80 0.32
C ILE A 224 -0.42 36.34 1.42
N GLU A 225 -0.40 37.65 1.67
CA GLU A 225 -1.29 38.36 2.63
C GLU A 225 -1.44 37.70 4.02
N GLY A 226 -0.31 37.31 4.65
CA GLY A 226 -0.31 36.82 6.04
C GLY A 226 -0.73 35.35 6.23
N SER A 227 -1.18 34.65 5.19
CA SER A 227 -1.34 33.19 5.21
C SER A 227 -0.17 32.52 4.49
N LYS A 228 0.44 31.55 5.16
CA LYS A 228 1.56 30.78 4.61
C LYS A 228 1.02 29.71 3.66
N VAL A 229 0.91 30.01 2.37
CA VAL A 229 0.41 29.13 1.31
C VAL A 229 1.48 28.95 0.25
N VAL A 230 1.79 27.70 -0.09
CA VAL A 230 2.74 27.35 -1.14
C VAL A 230 1.95 26.90 -2.38
N THR A 231 1.97 27.70 -3.44
CA THR A 231 1.16 27.47 -4.64
C THR A 231 1.85 26.66 -5.74
N THR A 232 3.17 26.38 -5.58
CA THR A 232 3.95 25.56 -6.51
C THR A 232 4.76 24.50 -5.76
N PRO A 233 5.01 23.31 -6.33
CA PRO A 233 5.86 22.30 -5.71
C PRO A 233 7.22 22.86 -5.26
N GLN A 234 7.51 22.76 -3.96
CA GLN A 234 8.79 23.13 -3.35
C GLN A 234 9.48 21.90 -2.79
N LEU A 235 10.79 21.81 -2.98
CA LEU A 235 11.62 20.76 -2.41
C LEU A 235 11.68 20.91 -0.88
N VAL A 236 11.34 19.86 -0.14
CA VAL A 236 11.48 19.82 1.34
C VAL A 236 12.96 19.62 1.68
N LYS A 237 13.67 20.72 1.99
CA LYS A 237 15.13 20.74 2.18
C LYS A 237 15.57 19.94 3.39
N SER A 238 14.78 19.88 4.44
CA SER A 238 15.04 19.11 5.67
C SER A 238 15.07 17.59 5.43
N LEU A 239 14.53 17.11 4.28
CA LEU A 239 14.58 15.71 3.85
C LEU A 239 15.62 15.43 2.75
N LYS A 240 16.47 16.40 2.37
CA LYS A 240 17.40 16.29 1.22
C LYS A 240 18.34 15.09 1.29
N ASP A 241 18.73 14.69 2.51
CA ASP A 241 19.68 13.60 2.75
C ASP A 241 18.96 12.25 3.06
N ILE A 242 17.62 12.22 2.95
CA ILE A 242 16.80 11.05 3.20
C ILE A 242 16.14 10.61 1.88
N TYR A 243 16.43 9.39 1.45
CA TYR A 243 15.74 8.82 0.29
C TYR A 243 14.34 8.34 0.72
N VAL A 244 13.32 9.13 0.42
CA VAL A 244 11.92 8.85 0.78
C VAL A 244 11.27 7.96 -0.26
N VAL A 245 10.45 7.03 0.18
CA VAL A 245 9.75 6.05 -0.68
C VAL A 245 8.24 6.06 -0.54
N GLN A 246 7.72 6.64 0.54
CA GLN A 246 6.28 6.81 0.77
C GLN A 246 6.03 8.04 1.64
N ALA A 247 4.94 8.76 1.32
CA ALA A 247 4.36 9.80 2.17
C ALA A 247 2.92 9.43 2.54
N ALA A 248 2.49 9.86 3.71
CA ALA A 248 1.11 9.77 4.19
C ALA A 248 0.76 11.06 4.93
N ILE A 249 -0.43 11.62 4.67
CA ILE A 249 -0.89 12.88 5.25
C ILE A 249 -2.15 12.62 6.06
N GLY A 250 -2.07 12.85 7.37
CA GLY A 250 -3.22 12.93 8.26
C GLY A 250 -3.77 14.36 8.32
N ASN A 251 -4.71 14.61 9.24
CA ASN A 251 -5.29 15.95 9.37
C ASN A 251 -4.31 16.94 10.04
N PHE A 252 -3.60 16.50 11.07
CA PHE A 252 -2.70 17.35 11.88
C PHE A 252 -1.21 16.98 11.75
N PHE A 253 -0.87 16.01 10.91
CA PHE A 253 0.50 15.57 10.75
C PHE A 253 0.74 15.05 9.33
N SER A 254 2.00 14.94 8.99
CA SER A 254 2.47 14.22 7.82
C SER A 254 3.55 13.23 8.23
N ALA A 255 3.65 12.14 7.52
CA ALA A 255 4.67 11.13 7.75
C ALA A 255 5.33 10.74 6.43
N VAL A 256 6.63 10.44 6.48
CA VAL A 256 7.37 9.89 5.36
C VAL A 256 8.13 8.65 5.79
N LEU A 257 8.28 7.72 4.86
CA LEU A 257 9.00 6.47 5.02
C LEU A 257 10.25 6.51 4.15
N SER A 258 11.42 6.31 4.74
CA SER A 258 12.67 6.19 3.99
C SER A 258 12.82 4.79 3.37
N ARG A 259 13.72 4.65 2.38
CA ARG A 259 14.01 3.35 1.74
C ARG A 259 14.66 2.33 2.70
N GLU A 260 15.24 2.80 3.81
CA GLU A 260 15.80 1.96 4.88
C GLU A 260 14.74 1.52 5.90
N GLY A 261 13.47 1.89 5.67
CA GLY A 261 12.37 1.54 6.56
C GLY A 261 12.27 2.39 7.83
N ARG A 262 12.85 3.61 7.83
CA ARG A 262 12.67 4.57 8.93
C ARG A 262 11.47 5.46 8.66
N VAL A 263 10.69 5.73 9.68
CA VAL A 263 9.55 6.64 9.63
C VAL A 263 9.95 7.98 10.22
N TYR A 264 9.63 9.06 9.53
CA TYR A 264 9.78 10.43 10.02
C TYR A 264 8.40 11.07 10.04
N THR A 265 8.12 11.88 11.05
CA THR A 265 6.84 12.57 11.21
C THR A 265 7.05 14.04 11.46
N PHE A 266 6.12 14.84 10.95
CA PHE A 266 6.03 16.30 11.10
C PHE A 266 4.68 16.58 11.72
N CYS A 267 4.61 17.43 12.72
CA CYS A 267 3.39 17.65 13.45
C CYS A 267 2.97 19.11 13.43
N TRP A 268 1.67 19.35 13.33
CA TRP A 268 1.07 20.69 13.46
C TRP A 268 0.04 20.67 14.58
N GLY A 269 0.23 21.53 15.59
CA GLY A 269 -0.68 21.69 16.72
C GLY A 269 -0.46 20.70 17.88
N ASN A 270 -1.09 21.04 19.01
CA ASN A 270 -1.00 20.29 20.27
C ASN A 270 -1.63 18.89 20.22
N GLU A 271 -2.38 18.57 19.16
CA GLU A 271 -3.12 17.31 19.03
C GLU A 271 -2.31 16.17 18.40
N SER A 272 -1.11 16.46 17.90
CA SER A 272 -0.26 15.43 17.31
C SER A 272 0.57 14.73 18.37
N LYS A 273 0.09 13.58 18.82
CA LYS A 273 0.72 12.78 19.89
C LYS A 273 1.68 11.72 19.32
N LEU A 274 2.38 12.04 18.21
CA LEU A 274 3.18 11.08 17.44
C LEU A 274 4.65 11.04 17.87
N GLY A 275 4.93 10.56 19.07
CA GLY A 275 6.26 10.05 19.44
C GLY A 275 7.44 11.02 19.46
N HIS A 276 7.24 12.33 19.36
CA HIS A 276 8.30 13.32 19.46
C HIS A 276 8.45 13.85 20.87
N ARG A 277 9.68 14.24 21.21
CA ARG A 277 9.98 15.00 22.44
C ARG A 277 9.82 16.51 22.24
N THR A 278 9.37 16.92 21.06
CA THR A 278 9.45 18.31 20.58
C THR A 278 8.23 19.14 20.97
N GLU A 279 8.42 20.44 20.89
CA GLU A 279 7.45 21.49 21.20
C GLU A 279 6.22 21.39 20.28
N PRO A 280 5.06 21.90 20.71
CA PRO A 280 3.89 22.06 19.84
C PRO A 280 4.26 22.82 18.57
N ASN A 281 3.81 22.34 17.39
CA ASN A 281 4.11 22.90 16.06
C ASN A 281 5.55 22.70 15.57
N ASP A 282 6.17 21.55 15.87
CA ASP A 282 7.43 21.20 15.27
C ASP A 282 7.20 20.73 13.82
N LEU A 283 7.53 21.60 12.88
CA LEU A 283 7.33 21.40 11.45
C LEU A 283 8.51 20.67 10.77
N GLU A 284 9.59 20.45 11.51
CA GLU A 284 10.74 19.68 11.01
C GLU A 284 10.49 18.17 11.09
N PRO A 285 11.03 17.39 10.13
CA PRO A 285 10.90 15.93 10.16
C PRO A 285 11.73 15.31 11.27
N HIS A 286 11.09 14.62 12.19
CA HIS A 286 11.76 13.88 13.24
C HIS A 286 11.56 12.37 13.09
N PRO A 287 12.59 11.55 13.36
CA PRO A 287 12.44 10.10 13.36
C PRO A 287 11.44 9.68 14.42
N LEU A 288 10.54 8.78 14.06
CA LEU A 288 9.58 8.18 14.98
C LEU A 288 10.31 7.29 15.98
N LEU A 289 10.26 7.66 17.27
CA LEU A 289 10.96 6.97 18.34
C LEU A 289 10.25 5.69 18.79
N GLY A 290 10.97 4.82 19.48
CA GLY A 290 10.46 3.60 20.09
C GLY A 290 10.78 2.34 19.28
N PRO A 291 9.96 1.29 19.33
CA PRO A 291 10.30 -0.01 18.71
C PRO A 291 10.64 0.06 17.22
N LEU A 292 10.04 1.00 16.48
CA LEU A 292 10.26 1.16 15.04
C LEU A 292 11.60 1.82 14.68
N GLU A 293 12.36 2.31 15.64
CA GLU A 293 13.72 2.80 15.39
C GLU A 293 14.63 1.72 14.80
N ASN A 294 14.43 0.46 15.22
CA ASN A 294 15.25 -0.68 14.81
C ASN A 294 14.52 -1.71 13.93
N ILE A 295 13.22 -1.56 13.74
CA ILE A 295 12.41 -2.48 12.91
C ILE A 295 12.07 -1.77 11.60
N PRO A 296 12.41 -2.35 10.43
CA PRO A 296 12.12 -1.71 9.16
C PRO A 296 10.62 -1.74 8.85
N VAL A 297 10.09 -0.57 8.53
CA VAL A 297 8.70 -0.36 8.11
C VAL A 297 8.61 -0.44 6.60
N VAL A 298 7.60 -1.14 6.08
CA VAL A 298 7.36 -1.34 4.63
C VAL A 298 6.21 -0.49 4.09
N GLN A 299 5.27 -0.11 4.97
CA GLN A 299 4.12 0.73 4.62
C GLN A 299 3.70 1.59 5.82
N ILE A 300 3.32 2.84 5.55
CA ILE A 300 2.66 3.72 6.50
C ILE A 300 1.27 4.11 5.99
N ALA A 301 0.31 4.27 6.91
CA ALA A 301 -1.03 4.78 6.61
C ALA A 301 -1.44 5.79 7.68
N ALA A 302 -1.83 6.99 7.24
CA ALA A 302 -2.20 8.09 8.13
C ALA A 302 -3.72 8.22 8.22
N GLY A 303 -4.25 8.12 9.43
CA GLY A 303 -5.62 8.48 9.75
C GLY A 303 -5.76 9.95 10.17
N TYR A 304 -6.88 10.30 10.82
CA TYR A 304 -7.14 11.68 11.22
C TYR A 304 -6.05 12.23 12.17
N CYS A 305 -5.75 11.50 13.25
CA CYS A 305 -4.75 11.85 14.27
C CYS A 305 -3.99 10.61 14.79
N TYR A 306 -3.80 9.62 13.96
CA TYR A 306 -3.03 8.40 14.26
C TYR A 306 -2.34 7.86 13.02
N LEU A 307 -1.30 7.08 13.23
CA LEU A 307 -0.50 6.44 12.19
C LEU A 307 -0.50 4.92 12.40
N LEU A 308 -0.68 4.18 11.33
CA LEU A 308 -0.37 2.76 11.26
C LEU A 308 0.94 2.54 10.51
N ALA A 309 1.74 1.61 10.99
CA ALA A 309 2.98 1.18 10.35
C ALA A 309 3.01 -0.34 10.20
N LEU A 310 3.15 -0.83 8.98
CA LEU A 310 3.39 -2.23 8.69
C LEU A 310 4.89 -2.47 8.69
N ALA A 311 5.38 -3.27 9.61
CA ALA A 311 6.79 -3.52 9.85
C ALA A 311 7.18 -4.95 9.49
N CYS A 312 8.41 -5.13 8.98
CA CYS A 312 8.96 -6.43 8.59
C CYS A 312 9.90 -6.93 9.68
N GLN A 313 9.48 -7.96 10.43
CA GLN A 313 10.28 -8.61 11.46
C GLN A 313 10.77 -9.99 10.99
N PRO A 314 11.81 -10.57 11.59
CA PRO A 314 12.22 -11.94 11.29
C PRO A 314 11.09 -12.97 11.44
N SER A 315 10.19 -12.77 12.41
CA SER A 315 9.01 -13.62 12.66
C SER A 315 7.87 -13.45 11.66
N GLY A 316 7.85 -12.37 10.87
CA GLY A 316 6.76 -12.05 9.93
C GLY A 316 6.45 -10.56 9.86
N MET A 317 5.31 -10.24 9.25
CA MET A 317 4.82 -8.86 9.18
C MET A 317 4.01 -8.52 10.43
N SER A 318 4.16 -7.30 10.93
CA SER A 318 3.51 -6.83 12.16
C SER A 318 2.98 -5.41 11.98
N VAL A 319 1.83 -5.10 12.56
CA VAL A 319 1.24 -3.75 12.53
C VAL A 319 1.48 -3.06 13.85
N TYR A 320 1.98 -1.84 13.78
CA TYR A 320 2.12 -0.92 14.90
C TYR A 320 1.19 0.25 14.71
N SER A 321 0.67 0.79 15.80
CA SER A 321 -0.13 2.02 15.80
C SER A 321 0.41 3.02 16.81
N VAL A 322 0.21 4.31 16.54
CA VAL A 322 0.63 5.42 17.40
C VAL A 322 -0.31 6.61 17.19
N GLY A 323 -0.54 7.40 18.23
CA GLY A 323 -1.37 8.61 18.18
C GLY A 323 -2.62 8.52 19.05
N CYS A 324 -3.71 9.14 18.60
CA CYS A 324 -4.98 9.23 19.31
C CYS A 324 -5.76 7.92 19.29
N GLY A 325 -6.12 7.39 20.46
CA GLY A 325 -6.82 6.12 20.65
C GLY A 325 -8.36 6.22 20.68
N LEU A 326 -8.91 7.43 20.59
CA LEU A 326 -10.37 7.64 20.64
C LEU A 326 -11.10 6.75 19.64
N GLY A 327 -12.17 6.08 20.08
CA GLY A 327 -12.94 5.13 19.27
C GLY A 327 -12.30 3.77 19.09
N GLY A 328 -11.19 3.47 19.78
CA GLY A 328 -10.50 2.17 19.70
C GLY A 328 -9.66 1.97 18.44
N LYS A 329 -9.46 3.02 17.61
CA LYS A 329 -8.81 2.93 16.28
C LYS A 329 -7.33 2.51 16.30
N LEU A 330 -6.68 2.49 17.48
CA LEU A 330 -5.32 1.96 17.62
C LEU A 330 -5.26 0.42 17.72
N GLY A 331 -6.38 -0.25 18.03
CA GLY A 331 -6.48 -1.70 17.98
C GLY A 331 -5.93 -2.45 19.20
N HIS A 332 -5.77 -1.76 20.34
CA HIS A 332 -5.17 -2.33 21.56
C HIS A 332 -6.17 -2.77 22.63
N GLY A 333 -7.47 -2.81 22.32
CA GLY A 333 -8.51 -3.12 23.30
C GLY A 333 -8.85 -1.96 24.24
N SER A 334 -8.32 -0.75 23.98
CA SER A 334 -8.55 0.46 24.77
C SER A 334 -8.76 1.68 23.86
N MET A 335 -9.23 2.78 24.44
CA MET A 335 -9.35 4.08 23.78
C MET A 335 -8.25 5.06 24.20
N THR A 336 -7.18 4.56 24.83
CA THR A 336 -6.06 5.38 25.30
C THR A 336 -5.15 5.76 24.14
N ASP A 337 -4.57 6.95 24.22
CA ASP A 337 -3.59 7.43 23.27
C ASP A 337 -2.25 6.71 23.46
N GLU A 338 -1.58 6.40 22.36
CA GLU A 338 -0.23 5.84 22.37
C GLU A 338 0.76 6.87 21.85
N LYS A 339 1.67 7.31 22.73
CA LYS A 339 2.70 8.28 22.38
C LYS A 339 3.80 7.69 21.49
N TYR A 340 4.10 6.40 21.66
CA TYR A 340 5.09 5.67 20.88
C TYR A 340 4.43 4.52 20.14
N PRO A 341 4.99 4.07 19.00
CA PRO A 341 4.47 2.93 18.27
C PRO A 341 4.31 1.71 19.17
N ARG A 342 3.12 1.16 19.21
CA ARG A 342 2.80 -0.07 19.95
C ARG A 342 2.34 -1.16 18.99
N LEU A 343 2.83 -2.38 19.22
CA LEU A 343 2.45 -3.56 18.45
C LEU A 343 0.97 -3.90 18.67
N ILE A 344 0.21 -4.11 17.59
CA ILE A 344 -1.15 -4.66 17.68
C ILE A 344 -1.05 -6.18 17.76
N GLU A 345 -1.05 -6.70 19.00
CA GLU A 345 -0.82 -8.13 19.29
C GLU A 345 -1.96 -9.03 18.80
N HIS A 346 -3.17 -8.49 18.64
CA HIS A 346 -4.37 -9.26 18.31
C HIS A 346 -4.29 -10.01 16.96
N PHE A 347 -3.45 -9.56 16.03
CA PHE A 347 -3.19 -10.30 14.78
C PHE A 347 -2.55 -11.67 15.03
N GLN A 348 -1.79 -11.86 16.11
CA GLN A 348 -1.24 -13.16 16.51
C GLN A 348 -2.37 -14.11 16.96
N THR A 349 -3.32 -13.60 17.74
CA THR A 349 -4.51 -14.37 18.18
C THR A 349 -5.36 -14.81 16.99
N LEU A 350 -5.51 -13.94 15.97
CA LEU A 350 -6.22 -14.25 14.73
C LEU A 350 -5.45 -15.18 13.79
N ASN A 351 -4.18 -15.50 14.09
CA ASN A 351 -3.26 -16.18 13.19
C ASN A 351 -3.30 -15.57 11.79
N LEU A 352 -3.20 -14.24 11.73
CA LEU A 352 -3.25 -13.46 10.51
C LEU A 352 -1.91 -12.73 10.31
N GLN A 353 -1.29 -12.96 9.15
CA GLN A 353 -0.09 -12.22 8.73
C GLN A 353 -0.52 -10.98 7.92
N PRO A 354 -0.35 -9.76 8.45
CA PRO A 354 -0.71 -8.54 7.75
C PRO A 354 0.07 -8.39 6.43
N ARG A 355 -0.61 -7.85 5.39
CA ARG A 355 -0.01 -7.61 4.07
C ARG A 355 -0.19 -6.17 3.61
N VAL A 356 -1.36 -5.57 3.83
CA VAL A 356 -1.69 -4.18 3.47
C VAL A 356 -2.44 -3.54 4.62
N VAL A 357 -2.09 -2.30 4.96
CA VAL A 357 -2.79 -1.51 5.98
C VAL A 357 -3.44 -0.28 5.37
N ALA A 358 -4.60 0.10 5.89
CA ALA A 358 -5.28 1.35 5.57
C ALA A 358 -5.79 2.02 6.85
N ALA A 359 -5.68 3.34 6.91
CA ALA A 359 -6.12 4.15 8.05
C ALA A 359 -7.10 5.23 7.58
N GLY A 360 -8.34 5.12 8.03
CA GLY A 360 -9.39 6.11 7.85
C GLY A 360 -9.36 7.19 8.94
N ALA A 361 -10.34 8.09 8.95
CA ALA A 361 -10.39 9.10 10.02
C ALA A 361 -10.61 8.45 11.39
N TRP A 362 -11.52 7.49 11.48
CA TRP A 362 -12.01 6.94 12.74
C TRP A 362 -11.85 5.43 12.87
N HIS A 363 -11.49 4.74 11.81
CA HIS A 363 -11.35 3.29 11.79
C HIS A 363 -10.16 2.88 10.92
N ALA A 364 -9.77 1.64 11.05
CA ALA A 364 -8.63 1.08 10.36
C ALA A 364 -8.98 -0.26 9.73
N ALA A 365 -8.22 -0.66 8.72
CA ALA A 365 -8.39 -1.94 8.05
C ALA A 365 -7.04 -2.57 7.67
N VAL A 366 -7.01 -3.90 7.64
CA VAL A 366 -5.86 -4.71 7.22
C VAL A 366 -6.34 -5.83 6.31
N VAL A 367 -5.58 -6.09 5.26
CA VAL A 367 -5.68 -7.33 4.48
C VAL A 367 -4.52 -8.24 4.88
N GLY A 368 -4.82 -9.48 5.21
CA GLY A 368 -3.87 -10.55 5.49
C GLY A 368 -3.24 -11.14 4.22
N GLN A 369 -2.16 -11.89 4.38
CA GLN A 369 -1.54 -12.65 3.28
C GLN A 369 -2.46 -13.75 2.73
N ASP A 370 -3.36 -14.25 3.56
CA ASP A 370 -4.39 -15.23 3.22
C ASP A 370 -5.61 -14.62 2.50
N GLY A 371 -5.67 -13.28 2.39
CA GLY A 371 -6.76 -12.54 1.78
C GLY A 371 -7.89 -12.19 2.72
N ARG A 372 -7.85 -12.58 4.01
CA ARG A 372 -8.84 -12.13 4.99
C ARG A 372 -8.72 -10.63 5.25
N THR A 373 -9.86 -9.96 5.44
CA THR A 373 -9.91 -8.54 5.78
C THR A 373 -10.31 -8.38 7.24
N CYS A 374 -9.58 -7.56 7.99
CA CYS A 374 -9.93 -7.15 9.35
C CYS A 374 -10.18 -5.65 9.40
N THR A 375 -11.16 -5.24 10.22
CA THR A 375 -11.48 -3.84 10.50
C THR A 375 -11.63 -3.62 12.00
N TRP A 376 -11.34 -2.40 12.47
CA TRP A 376 -11.50 -2.00 13.87
C TRP A 376 -11.54 -0.47 13.98
N GLY A 377 -11.94 0.01 15.14
CA GLY A 377 -12.13 1.43 15.44
C GLY A 377 -13.60 1.78 15.62
N TRP A 378 -13.98 3.00 15.28
CA TRP A 378 -15.36 3.47 15.42
C TRP A 378 -16.25 2.86 14.35
N GLY A 379 -17.32 2.12 14.77
CA GLY A 379 -18.20 1.36 13.88
C GLY A 379 -19.40 2.12 13.29
N ARG A 380 -19.47 3.44 13.54
CA ARG A 380 -20.60 4.26 13.12
C ARG A 380 -20.86 4.15 11.62
N TYR A 381 -22.13 4.15 11.23
CA TYR A 381 -22.60 3.99 9.84
C TYR A 381 -22.26 2.64 9.22
N GLY A 382 -21.80 1.66 9.99
CA GLY A 382 -21.43 0.33 9.49
C GLY A 382 -20.10 0.28 8.75
N CYS A 383 -19.20 1.27 8.95
CA CYS A 383 -17.93 1.34 8.24
C CYS A 383 -16.95 0.20 8.55
N LEU A 384 -17.23 -0.62 9.57
CA LEU A 384 -16.47 -1.84 9.88
C LEU A 384 -16.96 -3.09 9.11
N GLY A 385 -18.19 -3.06 8.54
CA GLY A 385 -18.71 -4.14 7.71
C GLY A 385 -19.20 -5.38 8.45
N HIS A 386 -19.44 -5.27 9.76
CA HIS A 386 -19.87 -6.40 10.61
C HIS A 386 -21.40 -6.57 10.69
N GLY A 387 -22.18 -5.86 9.86
CA GLY A 387 -23.65 -5.92 9.84
C GLY A 387 -24.32 -5.05 10.91
N ASN A 388 -23.56 -4.26 11.67
CA ASN A 388 -24.04 -3.35 12.71
C ASN A 388 -23.20 -2.05 12.73
N GLU A 389 -23.48 -1.17 13.70
CA GLU A 389 -22.75 0.08 13.91
C GLU A 389 -21.90 0.06 15.21
N GLU A 390 -21.61 -1.12 15.73
CA GLU A 390 -20.80 -1.28 16.95
C GLU A 390 -19.32 -1.02 16.66
N SER A 391 -18.65 -0.41 17.64
CA SER A 391 -17.21 -0.13 17.57
C SER A 391 -16.39 -1.33 18.04
N GLU A 392 -15.27 -1.58 17.38
CA GLU A 392 -14.34 -2.67 17.73
C GLU A 392 -13.00 -2.07 18.14
N SER A 393 -12.58 -2.31 19.38
CA SER A 393 -11.30 -1.78 19.89
C SER A 393 -10.09 -2.66 19.57
N VAL A 394 -10.30 -3.81 18.95
CA VAL A 394 -9.28 -4.74 18.43
C VAL A 394 -9.63 -5.15 17.00
N PRO A 395 -8.65 -5.55 16.18
CA PRO A 395 -8.92 -6.09 14.85
C PRO A 395 -9.90 -7.25 14.87
N LYS A 396 -10.96 -7.17 14.03
CA LYS A 396 -11.96 -8.22 13.86
C LYS A 396 -12.12 -8.57 12.39
N VAL A 397 -12.20 -9.86 12.09
CA VAL A 397 -12.38 -10.36 10.71
C VAL A 397 -13.75 -9.98 10.19
N VAL A 398 -13.82 -9.50 8.95
CA VAL A 398 -15.09 -9.22 8.25
C VAL A 398 -15.59 -10.53 7.64
N GLU A 399 -16.39 -11.30 8.39
CA GLU A 399 -16.85 -12.65 8.03
C GLU A 399 -17.61 -12.71 6.71
N SER A 400 -18.34 -11.65 6.35
CA SER A 400 -19.07 -11.58 5.07
C SER A 400 -18.15 -11.53 3.84
N LEU A 401 -16.83 -11.41 4.02
CA LEU A 401 -15.80 -11.48 2.99
C LEU A 401 -14.98 -12.79 3.01
N ASP A 402 -15.35 -13.79 3.80
CA ASP A 402 -14.56 -15.03 3.97
C ASP A 402 -14.26 -15.77 2.65
N ASN A 403 -15.17 -15.67 1.67
CA ASN A 403 -14.98 -16.27 0.34
C ASN A 403 -14.31 -15.34 -0.68
N ILE A 404 -13.88 -14.15 -0.24
CA ILE A 404 -13.27 -13.12 -1.07
C ILE A 404 -11.80 -13.00 -0.71
N LYS A 405 -10.93 -13.34 -1.63
CA LYS A 405 -9.51 -13.11 -1.47
C LYS A 405 -9.18 -11.64 -1.73
N ALA A 406 -9.17 -10.84 -0.66
CA ALA A 406 -8.82 -9.45 -0.74
C ALA A 406 -7.32 -9.26 -1.07
N VAL A 407 -7.02 -8.24 -1.87
CA VAL A 407 -5.64 -7.85 -2.24
C VAL A 407 -5.34 -6.39 -1.91
N HIS A 408 -6.38 -5.55 -1.77
CA HIS A 408 -6.26 -4.13 -1.42
C HIS A 408 -7.45 -3.71 -0.57
N VAL A 409 -7.21 -2.78 0.36
CA VAL A 409 -8.22 -2.14 1.18
C VAL A 409 -7.94 -0.64 1.24
N ALA A 410 -8.98 0.16 1.23
CA ALA A 410 -8.92 1.60 1.41
C ALA A 410 -10.03 2.05 2.36
N THR A 411 -9.70 3.00 3.23
CA THR A 411 -10.60 3.54 4.25
C THR A 411 -10.68 5.06 4.14
N GLY A 412 -11.89 5.58 4.22
CA GLY A 412 -12.19 7.01 4.29
C GLY A 412 -12.59 7.44 5.70
N ASP A 413 -13.46 8.46 5.82
CA ASP A 413 -13.96 8.89 7.13
C ASP A 413 -14.78 7.81 7.81
N TYR A 414 -15.82 7.36 7.13
CA TYR A 414 -16.76 6.33 7.58
C TYR A 414 -17.08 5.33 6.46
N THR A 415 -16.16 5.15 5.54
CA THR A 415 -16.32 4.24 4.40
C THR A 415 -15.13 3.31 4.26
N THR A 416 -15.40 2.08 3.84
CA THR A 416 -14.36 1.08 3.56
C THR A 416 -14.61 0.44 2.21
N PHE A 417 -13.54 0.27 1.44
CA PHE A 417 -13.53 -0.46 0.18
C PHE A 417 -12.53 -1.60 0.22
N VAL A 418 -12.93 -2.73 -0.31
CA VAL A 418 -12.09 -3.93 -0.45
C VAL A 418 -12.06 -4.35 -1.91
N VAL A 419 -10.85 -4.59 -2.44
CA VAL A 419 -10.65 -5.08 -3.80
C VAL A 419 -10.18 -6.53 -3.73
N SER A 420 -10.86 -7.41 -4.46
CA SER A 420 -10.51 -8.82 -4.57
C SER A 420 -9.36 -9.05 -5.56
N ASP A 421 -8.78 -10.24 -5.56
CA ASP A 421 -7.78 -10.67 -6.52
C ASP A 421 -8.32 -10.77 -7.96
N THR A 422 -9.64 -10.85 -8.15
CA THR A 422 -10.31 -10.75 -9.46
C THR A 422 -10.52 -9.31 -9.92
N GLY A 423 -10.33 -8.32 -9.04
CA GLY A 423 -10.59 -6.90 -9.31
C GLY A 423 -12.04 -6.47 -8.99
N ASP A 424 -12.83 -7.34 -8.39
CA ASP A 424 -14.15 -6.97 -7.88
C ASP A 424 -14.00 -6.04 -6.66
N VAL A 425 -14.85 -5.03 -6.58
CA VAL A 425 -14.83 -4.02 -5.53
C VAL A 425 -16.05 -4.15 -4.63
N TYR A 426 -15.81 -4.20 -3.34
CA TYR A 426 -16.85 -4.20 -2.31
C TYR A 426 -16.74 -2.92 -1.48
N SER A 427 -17.87 -2.30 -1.14
CA SER A 427 -17.90 -1.09 -0.31
C SER A 427 -18.95 -1.20 0.80
N PHE A 428 -18.69 -0.52 1.91
CA PHE A 428 -19.58 -0.43 3.06
C PHE A 428 -19.30 0.82 3.89
N GLY A 429 -20.25 1.21 4.73
CA GLY A 429 -20.20 2.39 5.57
C GLY A 429 -21.23 3.44 5.17
N TYR A 430 -20.86 4.70 5.32
CA TYR A 430 -21.72 5.88 5.14
C TYR A 430 -22.17 6.07 3.69
N GLY A 431 -23.47 6.14 3.47
CA GLY A 431 -24.07 6.16 2.14
C GLY A 431 -24.45 7.55 1.61
N GLU A 432 -24.63 8.56 2.48
CA GLU A 432 -25.22 9.85 2.09
C GLU A 432 -24.41 10.67 1.07
N SER A 433 -23.08 10.49 1.05
CA SER A 433 -22.21 11.27 0.14
C SER A 433 -22.08 10.65 -1.26
N SER A 434 -22.91 9.70 -1.64
CA SER A 434 -22.82 8.98 -2.93
C SER A 434 -21.43 8.32 -3.19
N SER A 435 -20.58 8.26 -2.17
CA SER A 435 -19.18 7.83 -2.30
C SER A 435 -18.97 6.32 -2.33
N LEU A 436 -20.04 5.52 -2.07
CA LEU A 436 -19.98 4.05 -2.08
C LEU A 436 -20.08 3.42 -3.48
N GLY A 437 -20.46 4.19 -4.51
CA GLY A 437 -20.56 3.72 -5.89
C GLY A 437 -21.80 2.86 -6.17
N HIS A 438 -22.78 2.86 -5.28
CA HIS A 438 -24.08 2.18 -5.48
C HIS A 438 -25.09 3.16 -6.09
N SER A 439 -25.87 2.72 -7.09
CA SER A 439 -27.10 3.40 -7.46
C SER A 439 -27.99 3.50 -6.22
N SER A 440 -28.62 4.64 -5.99
CA SER A 440 -29.36 5.01 -4.77
C SER A 440 -29.97 3.80 -4.03
N VAL A 441 -29.35 3.43 -2.90
CA VAL A 441 -29.95 2.47 -1.98
C VAL A 441 -31.05 3.23 -1.26
N ILE A 442 -32.30 2.83 -1.49
CA ILE A 442 -33.45 3.36 -0.77
C ILE A 442 -33.62 2.46 0.45
N ASP A 443 -33.58 3.03 1.65
CA ASP A 443 -33.87 2.29 2.88
C ASP A 443 -35.37 1.95 2.99
N GLY A 444 -35.72 1.10 3.99
CA GLY A 444 -37.11 0.72 4.25
C GLY A 444 -38.02 1.91 4.64
N GLN A 445 -37.48 3.12 4.80
CA GLN A 445 -38.18 4.36 5.13
C GLN A 445 -38.27 5.30 3.94
N GLY A 446 -37.72 4.94 2.78
CA GLY A 446 -37.75 5.76 1.56
C GLY A 446 -36.61 6.79 1.48
N ASN A 447 -35.61 6.74 2.39
CA ASN A 447 -34.46 7.63 2.33
C ASN A 447 -33.48 7.16 1.24
N ARG A 448 -33.07 8.07 0.39
CA ARG A 448 -32.00 7.83 -0.58
C ARG A 448 -30.66 7.84 0.15
N HIS A 449 -29.74 6.93 -0.26
CA HIS A 449 -28.38 6.84 0.29
C HIS A 449 -28.28 6.22 1.70
N ALA A 450 -28.97 5.08 1.91
CA ALA A 450 -28.85 4.32 3.17
C ALA A 450 -27.40 3.83 3.42
N ASN A 451 -27.01 3.78 4.69
CA ASN A 451 -25.75 3.17 5.11
C ASN A 451 -25.67 1.69 4.68
N VAL A 452 -24.50 1.24 4.32
CA VAL A 452 -24.24 -0.16 3.95
C VAL A 452 -23.47 -0.83 5.08
N LEU A 453 -24.17 -1.60 5.91
CA LEU A 453 -23.61 -2.17 7.14
C LEU A 453 -22.72 -3.41 6.90
N SER A 454 -22.88 -4.07 5.77
CA SER A 454 -22.07 -5.22 5.36
C SER A 454 -21.51 -5.02 3.95
N PRO A 455 -20.34 -5.60 3.62
CA PRO A 455 -19.75 -5.49 2.31
C PRO A 455 -20.73 -5.79 1.16
N LYS A 456 -20.87 -4.84 0.24
CA LYS A 456 -21.73 -4.94 -0.92
C LYS A 456 -20.91 -4.74 -2.20
N LEU A 457 -21.08 -5.63 -3.18
CA LEU A 457 -20.41 -5.55 -4.47
C LEU A 457 -20.82 -4.26 -5.21
N VAL A 458 -19.85 -3.48 -5.67
CA VAL A 458 -20.06 -2.29 -6.51
C VAL A 458 -20.29 -2.75 -7.95
N THR A 459 -21.53 -3.09 -8.27
CA THR A 459 -21.92 -3.67 -9.57
C THR A 459 -21.64 -2.75 -10.75
N SER A 460 -21.66 -1.44 -10.54
CA SER A 460 -21.28 -0.43 -11.54
C SER A 460 -19.83 -0.57 -11.99
N LEU A 461 -18.88 -0.82 -11.07
CA LEU A 461 -17.47 -1.07 -11.40
C LEU A 461 -17.28 -2.46 -12.02
N LYS A 462 -18.01 -3.47 -11.55
CA LYS A 462 -17.97 -4.82 -12.16
C LYS A 462 -18.43 -4.81 -13.61
N ASN A 463 -19.44 -4.01 -13.94
CA ASN A 463 -20.00 -3.90 -15.30
C ASN A 463 -19.07 -3.20 -16.30
N ILE A 464 -18.00 -2.52 -15.82
CA ILE A 464 -16.96 -1.95 -16.69
C ILE A 464 -16.16 -3.04 -17.39
N ASN A 465 -16.17 -4.26 -16.84
CA ASN A 465 -15.42 -5.42 -17.34
C ASN A 465 -13.90 -5.18 -17.43
N GLU A 466 -13.38 -4.39 -16.48
CA GLU A 466 -11.96 -4.15 -16.27
C GLU A 466 -11.57 -4.46 -14.81
N ARG A 467 -10.34 -4.87 -14.62
CA ARG A 467 -9.83 -5.19 -13.30
C ARG A 467 -9.46 -3.92 -12.54
N VAL A 468 -10.15 -3.64 -11.44
CA VAL A 468 -9.75 -2.56 -10.53
C VAL A 468 -8.52 -3.00 -9.74
N VAL A 469 -7.53 -2.13 -9.63
CA VAL A 469 -6.24 -2.40 -8.97
C VAL A 469 -5.93 -1.44 -7.84
N GLN A 470 -6.64 -0.31 -7.76
CA GLN A 470 -6.54 0.65 -6.67
C GLN A 470 -7.88 1.34 -6.45
N ILE A 471 -8.24 1.49 -5.18
CA ILE A 471 -9.25 2.44 -4.72
C ILE A 471 -8.54 3.50 -3.87
N SER A 472 -8.91 4.75 -4.03
CA SER A 472 -8.48 5.85 -3.18
C SER A 472 -9.68 6.64 -2.70
N LEU A 473 -9.70 6.92 -1.40
CA LEU A 473 -10.78 7.58 -0.70
C LEU A 473 -10.30 8.83 -0.01
N THR A 474 -11.21 9.78 0.15
CA THR A 474 -11.02 10.93 1.01
C THR A 474 -10.95 10.51 2.48
N ASN A 475 -9.91 10.96 3.17
CA ASN A 475 -9.72 10.79 4.60
C ASN A 475 -9.79 12.15 5.30
N SER A 476 -11.02 12.66 5.50
CA SER A 476 -11.28 13.98 6.10
C SER A 476 -12.66 13.98 6.75
N VAL A 477 -12.80 14.61 7.89
CA VAL A 477 -14.08 14.77 8.63
C VAL A 477 -15.07 15.77 7.98
N TYR A 478 -14.77 16.24 6.78
CA TYR A 478 -15.67 17.09 6.00
C TYR A 478 -16.46 16.23 5.01
N TRP A 479 -17.78 16.33 5.01
CA TRP A 479 -18.79 15.52 4.30
C TRP A 479 -18.64 15.40 2.76
N ASN A 480 -17.55 15.89 2.18
CA ASN A 480 -17.28 15.93 0.73
C ASN A 480 -16.44 14.74 0.25
N ALA A 481 -16.82 13.52 0.67
CA ALA A 481 -16.08 12.32 0.30
C ALA A 481 -16.24 12.00 -1.18
N HIS A 482 -15.11 11.78 -1.86
CA HIS A 482 -15.09 11.24 -3.21
C HIS A 482 -14.15 10.04 -3.30
N THR A 483 -14.37 9.22 -4.32
CA THR A 483 -13.69 7.95 -4.51
C THR A 483 -13.16 7.83 -5.91
N PHE A 484 -11.94 7.32 -6.04
CA PHE A 484 -11.34 6.90 -7.29
C PHE A 484 -11.20 5.38 -7.36
N ALA A 485 -11.54 4.83 -8.53
CA ALA A 485 -11.21 3.46 -8.90
C ALA A 485 -10.29 3.49 -10.13
N LEU A 486 -9.08 2.95 -9.99
CA LEU A 486 -8.09 2.84 -11.05
C LEU A 486 -8.04 1.39 -11.54
N THR A 487 -8.12 1.20 -12.85
CA THR A 487 -8.03 -0.10 -13.49
C THR A 487 -6.58 -0.44 -13.88
N ASP A 488 -6.33 -1.71 -14.17
CA ASP A 488 -5.04 -2.20 -14.66
C ASP A 488 -4.68 -1.66 -16.06
N SER A 489 -5.69 -1.28 -16.86
CA SER A 489 -5.52 -0.59 -18.15
C SER A 489 -5.15 0.90 -18.03
N GLY A 490 -5.10 1.46 -16.80
CA GLY A 490 -4.81 2.87 -16.55
C GLY A 490 -6.01 3.81 -16.67
N LYS A 491 -7.23 3.30 -16.80
CA LYS A 491 -8.44 4.13 -16.77
C LYS A 491 -8.82 4.48 -15.34
N LEU A 492 -9.20 5.74 -15.13
CA LEU A 492 -9.61 6.29 -13.85
C LEU A 492 -11.11 6.55 -13.83
N TYR A 493 -11.80 6.07 -12.82
CA TYR A 493 -13.23 6.32 -12.58
C TYR A 493 -13.40 7.08 -11.26
N ALA A 494 -14.31 8.07 -11.25
CA ALA A 494 -14.59 8.92 -10.10
C ALA A 494 -16.08 8.91 -9.74
N PHE A 495 -16.38 8.98 -8.45
CA PHE A 495 -17.73 9.11 -7.91
C PHE A 495 -17.70 9.71 -6.49
N GLY A 496 -18.85 10.13 -5.97
CA GLY A 496 -18.98 10.86 -4.70
C GLY A 496 -19.14 12.35 -4.92
N ALA A 497 -18.72 13.16 -3.95
CA ALA A 497 -18.80 14.62 -3.97
C ALA A 497 -17.96 15.22 -5.10
N GLY A 498 -18.50 16.23 -5.78
CA GLY A 498 -17.86 16.86 -6.94
C GLY A 498 -18.07 18.38 -7.04
N ASP A 499 -18.58 19.01 -5.99
CA ASP A 499 -18.93 20.43 -5.92
C ASP A 499 -17.73 21.39 -6.05
N LYS A 500 -16.50 20.88 -5.96
CA LYS A 500 -15.24 21.62 -6.11
C LYS A 500 -14.40 21.18 -7.31
N GLY A 501 -14.97 20.38 -8.22
CA GLY A 501 -14.24 19.82 -9.35
C GLY A 501 -13.32 18.65 -9.00
N GLN A 502 -13.38 18.12 -7.75
CA GLN A 502 -12.51 17.05 -7.27
C GLN A 502 -12.74 15.70 -7.98
N LEU A 503 -13.82 15.53 -8.73
CA LEU A 503 -14.05 14.35 -9.58
C LEU A 503 -13.30 14.41 -10.92
N GLY A 504 -12.86 15.61 -11.35
CA GLY A 504 -12.21 15.81 -12.66
C GLY A 504 -13.14 15.59 -13.86
N THR A 505 -14.44 15.53 -13.62
CA THR A 505 -15.52 15.43 -14.62
C THR A 505 -16.59 16.47 -14.33
N GLU A 506 -17.25 16.96 -15.38
CA GLU A 506 -18.35 17.93 -15.20
C GLU A 506 -19.58 17.20 -14.63
N LEU A 507 -20.18 17.80 -13.63
CA LEU A 507 -21.48 17.37 -13.11
C LEU A 507 -22.62 18.00 -13.90
N PRO A 508 -23.76 17.30 -14.05
CA PRO A 508 -24.98 17.91 -14.56
C PRO A 508 -25.38 19.15 -13.75
N ALA A 509 -26.02 20.11 -14.39
CA ALA A 509 -26.47 21.33 -13.72
C ALA A 509 -27.29 21.02 -12.44
N GLN A 510 -26.98 21.69 -11.35
CA GLN A 510 -27.58 21.55 -10.01
C GLN A 510 -27.21 20.26 -9.25
N GLN A 511 -26.34 19.40 -9.78
CA GLN A 511 -25.79 18.26 -9.04
C GLN A 511 -24.47 18.64 -8.39
N THR A 512 -24.28 18.23 -7.13
CA THR A 512 -23.03 18.41 -6.36
C THR A 512 -22.26 17.11 -6.15
N GLU A 513 -22.85 15.99 -6.56
CA GLU A 513 -22.30 14.65 -6.35
C GLU A 513 -22.67 13.69 -7.48
N ARG A 514 -21.96 12.59 -7.56
CA ARG A 514 -22.16 11.53 -8.53
C ARG A 514 -22.15 10.16 -7.85
N ALA A 515 -23.26 9.47 -7.87
CA ALA A 515 -23.38 8.16 -7.22
C ALA A 515 -22.76 7.00 -8.03
N MET A 516 -22.71 7.13 -9.36
CA MET A 516 -22.19 6.09 -10.24
C MET A 516 -20.80 6.45 -10.76
N PRO A 517 -19.86 5.51 -10.82
CA PRO A 517 -18.54 5.72 -11.39
C PRO A 517 -18.61 6.26 -12.80
N GLU A 518 -17.91 7.36 -13.07
CA GLU A 518 -17.71 7.92 -14.41
C GLU A 518 -16.23 8.02 -14.72
N GLN A 519 -15.87 7.72 -15.96
CA GLN A 519 -14.48 7.77 -16.40
C GLN A 519 -13.98 9.22 -16.46
N VAL A 520 -12.88 9.48 -15.78
CA VAL A 520 -12.15 10.75 -15.86
C VAL A 520 -11.37 10.78 -17.16
N ASN A 521 -11.46 11.88 -17.90
CA ASN A 521 -10.75 12.02 -19.18
C ASN A 521 -9.25 12.29 -18.97
N ILE A 522 -8.54 11.25 -18.55
CA ILE A 522 -7.09 11.21 -18.37
C ILE A 522 -6.59 9.79 -18.67
N ASN A 523 -5.46 9.69 -19.35
CA ASN A 523 -4.77 8.41 -19.52
C ASN A 523 -3.59 8.31 -18.54
N LEU A 524 -3.62 7.31 -17.67
CA LEU A 524 -2.59 7.09 -16.65
C LEU A 524 -1.63 5.94 -17.00
N SER A 525 -1.87 5.26 -18.15
CA SER A 525 -1.02 4.16 -18.64
C SER A 525 0.39 4.61 -19.00
#